data_866dd679ac9d35f63f65e8579c3e0d79
#
_entry.id   866dd679ac9d35f63f65e8579c3e0d79
#
_cell.length_a   1.000
_cell.length_b   1.000
_cell.length_c   1.000
_cell.angle_alpha   90.00
_cell.angle_beta   90.00
_cell.angle_gamma   90.00
#
_symmetry.space_group_name_H-M   'P 1'
#
loop_
_entity.id
_entity.type
_entity.pdbx_description
1 polymer ?
#
loop_
_entity_poly.entity_id
_entity_poly.type
_entity_poly.pdbx_seq_one_letter_code
_entity_poly.pdbx_strand_id
1 'polypeptide(L)'
;MLVITTGAIVINSIDRIILPTVLPGIISEFDLSATEGGFLVSLSFVGTTIGAIVLGTLGDSFGKGPRRAWMWAATVAVVVVAAIGTAISNTLNQLRALRVLMGIGTGSMEPVNVTMVGEWWQKEDRGFAVGTHHTGFPIGQFVGPLLIGAIVAVASWREAFLFIPLIAIPIVILQIIYARRRNLERVNAWIEEHRMSPSVTVDEIETRRWENPFGRFKEALFSDRNVALGVMANFLFLWTETGVISFLTYQLTSSVGLTLATASVISGASGLTGWIGQVGWGTVSDHKGRKFSLYILAIGNAIALLAMVFITSAALAWVILIGWGLVRNSPYPVLYAAVIDTVPDAASSGLGLMIGIGLGASGILAPTVQGYLVDSFGFTAHYIVLTAICLLTLIPIALLHQRTQVGGGTRDVQAEG
;
A
#
# COMPACT_ATOMS: atom_id res chain seq x y z
N MET A 1 -3.75 21.59 1.05
CA MET A 1 -3.52 20.49 0.12
C MET A 1 -3.17 19.19 0.84
N LEU A 2 -2.22 19.17 1.78
CA LEU A 2 -1.80 17.95 2.49
C LEU A 2 -2.96 17.17 3.13
N VAL A 3 -3.87 17.82 3.84
CA VAL A 3 -5.04 17.16 4.46
C VAL A 3 -5.94 16.49 3.41
N ILE A 4 -6.16 17.15 2.27
CA ILE A 4 -7.01 16.60 1.19
C ILE A 4 -6.33 15.37 0.56
N THR A 5 -5.04 15.45 0.29
CA THR A 5 -4.28 14.32 -0.29
C THR A 5 -4.12 13.17 0.71
N THR A 6 -4.00 13.46 2.02
CA THR A 6 -4.04 12.41 3.06
C THR A 6 -5.41 11.74 3.12
N GLY A 7 -6.50 12.50 3.01
CA GLY A 7 -7.85 11.92 2.86
C GLY A 7 -7.99 11.03 1.62
N ALA A 8 -7.36 11.42 0.52
CA ALA A 8 -7.36 10.63 -0.71
C ALA A 8 -6.63 9.28 -0.55
N ILE A 9 -5.51 9.23 0.20
CA ILE A 9 -4.81 7.96 0.45
C ILE A 9 -5.57 7.08 1.45
N VAL A 10 -6.32 7.67 2.40
CA VAL A 10 -7.25 6.91 3.26
C VAL A 10 -8.25 6.16 2.39
N ILE A 11 -8.87 6.84 1.41
CA ILE A 11 -9.84 6.21 0.49
C ILE A 11 -9.17 5.13 -0.36
N ASN A 12 -8.00 5.40 -0.93
CA ASN A 12 -7.25 4.38 -1.68
C ASN A 12 -6.99 3.12 -0.83
N SER A 13 -6.62 3.31 0.43
CA SER A 13 -6.41 2.21 1.38
C SER A 13 -7.71 1.42 1.62
N ILE A 14 -8.84 2.10 1.78
CA ILE A 14 -10.15 1.46 1.97
C ILE A 14 -10.54 0.67 0.71
N ASP A 15 -10.40 1.24 -0.48
CA ASP A 15 -10.74 0.58 -1.75
C ASP A 15 -9.95 -0.73 -1.96
N ARG A 16 -8.68 -0.77 -1.53
CA ARG A 16 -7.85 -1.98 -1.62
C ARG A 16 -8.31 -3.11 -0.71
N ILE A 17 -8.94 -2.79 0.42
CA ILE A 17 -9.34 -3.79 1.41
C ILE A 17 -10.81 -4.18 1.33
N ILE A 18 -11.65 -3.53 0.51
CA ILE A 18 -13.07 -3.90 0.38
C ILE A 18 -13.18 -5.38 -0.01
N LEU A 19 -12.54 -5.78 -1.11
CA LEU A 19 -12.64 -7.15 -1.62
C LEU A 19 -12.19 -8.21 -0.60
N PRO A 20 -10.99 -8.15 -0.02
CA PRO A 20 -10.59 -9.11 1.02
C PRO A 20 -11.54 -9.15 2.22
N THR A 21 -12.06 -7.99 2.62
CA THR A 21 -12.95 -7.90 3.79
C THR A 21 -14.30 -8.55 3.53
N VAL A 22 -14.86 -8.43 2.33
CA VAL A 22 -16.15 -9.04 1.98
C VAL A 22 -16.02 -10.36 1.23
N LEU A 23 -14.81 -10.87 1.06
CA LEU A 23 -14.53 -12.10 0.33
C LEU A 23 -15.36 -13.31 0.79
N PRO A 24 -15.61 -13.51 2.10
CA PRO A 24 -16.48 -14.60 2.56
C PRO A 24 -17.88 -14.55 1.96
N GLY A 25 -18.46 -13.36 1.83
CA GLY A 25 -19.78 -13.18 1.23
C GLY A 25 -19.79 -13.52 -0.28
N ILE A 26 -18.72 -13.15 -0.98
CA ILE A 26 -18.54 -13.48 -2.41
C ILE A 26 -18.32 -14.98 -2.60
N ILE A 27 -17.47 -15.61 -1.79
CA ILE A 27 -17.21 -17.06 -1.82
C ILE A 27 -18.53 -17.81 -1.62
N SER A 28 -19.33 -17.40 -0.63
CA SER A 28 -20.61 -18.06 -0.33
C SER A 28 -21.64 -17.88 -1.44
N GLU A 29 -21.71 -16.70 -2.08
CA GLU A 29 -22.73 -16.43 -3.11
C GLU A 29 -22.43 -17.11 -4.44
N PHE A 30 -21.15 -17.17 -4.83
CA PHE A 30 -20.73 -17.76 -6.11
C PHE A 30 -20.21 -19.19 -5.98
N ASP A 31 -20.34 -19.81 -4.78
CA ASP A 31 -19.85 -21.16 -4.46
C ASP A 31 -18.38 -21.38 -4.88
N LEU A 32 -17.51 -20.44 -4.44
CA LEU A 32 -16.10 -20.45 -4.81
C LEU A 32 -15.25 -21.20 -3.77
N SER A 33 -14.15 -21.78 -4.25
CA SER A 33 -13.04 -22.20 -3.40
C SER A 33 -12.25 -20.98 -2.89
N ALA A 34 -11.43 -21.17 -1.84
CA ALA A 34 -10.51 -20.11 -1.40
C ALA A 34 -9.48 -19.76 -2.48
N THR A 35 -9.07 -20.72 -3.30
CA THR A 35 -8.20 -20.50 -4.47
C THR A 35 -8.82 -19.52 -5.45
N GLU A 36 -10.08 -19.72 -5.81
CA GLU A 36 -10.81 -18.83 -6.74
C GLU A 36 -11.04 -17.45 -6.12
N GLY A 37 -11.34 -17.39 -4.83
CA GLY A 37 -11.42 -16.15 -4.07
C GLY A 37 -10.08 -15.39 -4.07
N GLY A 38 -8.97 -16.09 -3.84
CA GLY A 38 -7.61 -15.56 -3.94
C GLY A 38 -7.28 -15.06 -5.34
N PHE A 39 -7.73 -15.77 -6.38
CA PHE A 39 -7.57 -15.35 -7.76
C PHE A 39 -8.30 -14.04 -8.07
N LEU A 40 -9.50 -13.82 -7.52
CA LEU A 40 -10.18 -12.53 -7.62
C LEU A 40 -9.37 -11.37 -7.01
N VAL A 41 -8.74 -11.61 -5.87
CA VAL A 41 -7.83 -10.62 -5.26
C VAL A 41 -6.61 -10.38 -6.14
N SER A 42 -6.00 -11.44 -6.65
CA SER A 42 -4.86 -11.39 -7.59
C SER A 42 -5.17 -10.57 -8.85
N LEU A 43 -6.37 -10.71 -9.44
CA LEU A 43 -6.80 -9.93 -10.59
C LEU A 43 -6.86 -8.42 -10.29
N SER A 44 -7.24 -8.03 -9.06
CA SER A 44 -7.17 -6.62 -8.66
C SER A 44 -5.74 -6.10 -8.68
N PHE A 45 -4.76 -6.89 -8.26
CA PHE A 45 -3.35 -6.51 -8.32
C PHE A 45 -2.75 -6.51 -9.73
N VAL A 46 -3.24 -7.37 -10.64
CA VAL A 46 -2.91 -7.27 -12.07
C VAL A 46 -3.35 -5.90 -12.60
N GLY A 47 -4.59 -5.51 -12.32
CA GLY A 47 -5.07 -4.18 -12.66
C GLY A 47 -4.27 -3.06 -12.00
N THR A 48 -3.93 -3.20 -10.71
CA THR A 48 -3.11 -2.23 -9.95
C THR A 48 -1.74 -2.01 -10.60
N THR A 49 -1.08 -3.07 -11.03
CA THR A 49 0.22 -2.99 -11.70
C THR A 49 0.10 -2.29 -13.06
N ILE A 50 -0.92 -2.64 -13.86
CA ILE A 50 -1.19 -1.99 -15.15
C ILE A 50 -1.50 -0.49 -14.92
N GLY A 51 -2.37 -0.17 -13.97
CA GLY A 51 -2.76 1.19 -13.64
C GLY A 51 -1.59 2.05 -13.18
N ALA A 52 -0.75 1.53 -12.28
CA ALA A 52 0.42 2.23 -11.79
C ALA A 52 1.41 2.56 -12.92
N ILE A 53 1.66 1.62 -13.83
CA ILE A 53 2.56 1.82 -14.96
C ILE A 53 1.93 2.75 -16.01
N VAL A 54 0.73 2.42 -16.51
CA VAL A 54 0.13 3.14 -17.64
C VAL A 54 -0.37 4.52 -17.22
N LEU A 55 -1.21 4.59 -16.20
CA LEU A 55 -1.80 5.85 -15.76
C LEU A 55 -0.82 6.70 -14.94
N GLY A 56 0.16 6.09 -14.27
CA GLY A 56 1.25 6.80 -13.62
C GLY A 56 2.11 7.55 -14.65
N THR A 57 2.53 6.88 -15.73
CA THR A 57 3.30 7.51 -16.82
C THR A 57 2.50 8.52 -17.62
N LEU A 58 1.20 8.25 -17.86
CA LEU A 58 0.30 9.22 -18.47
C LEU A 58 0.14 10.45 -17.57
N GLY A 59 0.04 10.28 -16.25
CA GLY A 59 -0.04 11.38 -15.29
C GLY A 59 1.14 12.35 -15.42
N ASP A 60 2.35 11.84 -15.60
CA ASP A 60 3.53 12.66 -15.85
C ASP A 60 3.48 13.38 -17.20
N SER A 61 2.88 12.76 -18.22
CA SER A 61 2.71 13.33 -19.56
C SER A 61 1.62 14.41 -19.62
N PHE A 62 0.59 14.32 -18.77
CA PHE A 62 -0.49 15.34 -18.72
C PHE A 62 -0.05 16.65 -18.10
N GLY A 63 1.05 16.67 -17.34
CA GLY A 63 1.65 17.85 -16.74
C GLY A 63 1.46 17.94 -15.23
N LYS A 64 2.07 18.96 -14.63
CA LYS A 64 2.18 19.17 -13.18
C LYS A 64 1.01 20.01 -12.63
N GLY A 65 0.93 20.13 -11.32
CA GLY A 65 0.00 21.03 -10.62
C GLY A 65 -1.48 20.70 -10.82
N PRO A 66 -2.32 21.65 -11.30
CA PRO A 66 -3.77 21.45 -11.42
C PRO A 66 -4.19 20.27 -12.29
N ARG A 67 -3.40 19.92 -13.30
CA ARG A 67 -3.68 18.81 -14.22
C ARG A 67 -3.62 17.45 -13.50
N ARG A 68 -2.78 17.32 -12.47
CA ARG A 68 -2.73 16.09 -11.65
C ARG A 68 -4.01 15.85 -10.86
N ALA A 69 -4.69 16.92 -10.39
CA ALA A 69 -5.98 16.78 -9.73
C ALA A 69 -7.04 16.18 -10.66
N TRP A 70 -7.08 16.60 -11.92
CA TRP A 70 -7.97 16.03 -12.92
C TRP A 70 -7.61 14.60 -13.28
N MET A 71 -6.30 14.29 -13.35
CA MET A 71 -5.85 12.92 -13.56
C MET A 71 -6.28 12.02 -12.41
N TRP A 72 -6.09 12.49 -11.16
CA TRP A 72 -6.56 11.75 -9.99
C TRP A 72 -8.09 11.56 -9.99
N ALA A 73 -8.85 12.59 -10.35
CA ALA A 73 -10.30 12.49 -10.51
C ALA A 73 -10.70 11.44 -11.55
N ALA A 74 -9.99 11.35 -12.66
CA ALA A 74 -10.22 10.32 -13.68
C ALA A 74 -9.94 8.91 -13.14
N THR A 75 -8.87 8.72 -12.36
CA THR A 75 -8.59 7.41 -11.73
C THR A 75 -9.67 7.00 -10.73
N VAL A 76 -10.16 7.95 -9.91
CA VAL A 76 -11.30 7.72 -9.00
C VAL A 76 -12.57 7.37 -9.77
N ALA A 77 -12.85 8.05 -10.89
CA ALA A 77 -14.01 7.72 -11.72
C ALA A 77 -13.96 6.26 -12.24
N VAL A 78 -12.78 5.78 -12.65
CA VAL A 78 -12.60 4.37 -13.03
C VAL A 78 -12.92 3.44 -11.85
N VAL A 79 -12.46 3.75 -10.63
CA VAL A 79 -12.74 2.96 -9.43
C VAL A 79 -14.24 2.94 -9.14
N VAL A 80 -14.90 4.11 -9.14
CA VAL A 80 -16.34 4.22 -8.88
C VAL A 80 -17.15 3.42 -9.90
N VAL A 81 -16.85 3.53 -11.20
CA VAL A 81 -17.54 2.76 -12.26
C VAL A 81 -17.34 1.26 -12.07
N ALA A 82 -16.10 0.81 -11.78
CA ALA A 82 -15.81 -0.60 -11.55
C ALA A 82 -16.50 -1.11 -10.27
N ALA A 83 -16.58 -0.31 -9.23
CA ALA A 83 -17.23 -0.67 -7.97
C ALA A 83 -18.75 -0.77 -8.12
N ILE A 84 -19.39 0.19 -8.79
CA ILE A 84 -20.82 0.12 -9.11
C ILE A 84 -21.10 -1.13 -9.98
N GLY A 85 -20.27 -1.36 -11.02
CA GLY A 85 -20.35 -2.56 -11.83
C GLY A 85 -20.26 -3.85 -10.99
N THR A 86 -19.36 -3.87 -10.00
CA THR A 86 -19.21 -5.00 -9.06
C THR A 86 -20.47 -5.21 -8.22
N ALA A 87 -21.06 -4.13 -7.70
CA ALA A 87 -22.28 -4.22 -6.90
C ALA A 87 -23.46 -4.84 -7.67
N ILE A 88 -23.53 -4.62 -8.98
CA ILE A 88 -24.60 -5.14 -9.85
C ILE A 88 -24.20 -6.39 -10.64
N SER A 89 -23.00 -6.95 -10.46
CA SER A 89 -22.52 -8.12 -11.18
C SER A 89 -23.28 -9.38 -10.77
N ASN A 90 -23.71 -10.16 -11.77
CA ASN A 90 -24.45 -11.40 -11.56
C ASN A 90 -23.66 -12.65 -12.00
N THR A 91 -22.48 -12.47 -12.58
CA THR A 91 -21.64 -13.58 -13.03
C THR A 91 -20.20 -13.40 -12.55
N LEU A 92 -19.54 -14.53 -12.32
CA LEU A 92 -18.13 -14.55 -11.91
C LEU A 92 -17.21 -13.88 -12.95
N ASN A 93 -17.50 -14.01 -14.25
CA ASN A 93 -16.69 -13.40 -15.29
C ASN A 93 -16.82 -11.86 -15.30
N GLN A 94 -18.01 -11.32 -15.04
CA GLN A 94 -18.21 -9.90 -14.85
C GLN A 94 -17.39 -9.41 -13.64
N LEU A 95 -17.49 -10.15 -12.53
CA LEU A 95 -16.74 -9.83 -11.31
C LEU A 95 -15.23 -9.83 -11.58
N ARG A 96 -14.69 -10.84 -12.27
CA ARG A 96 -13.27 -10.92 -12.65
C ARG A 96 -12.81 -9.72 -13.48
N ALA A 97 -13.56 -9.36 -14.51
CA ALA A 97 -13.23 -8.20 -15.36
C ALA A 97 -13.25 -6.89 -14.56
N LEU A 98 -14.25 -6.72 -13.70
CA LEU A 98 -14.39 -5.53 -12.86
C LEU A 98 -13.30 -5.43 -11.78
N ARG A 99 -12.74 -6.56 -11.33
CA ARG A 99 -11.56 -6.55 -10.44
C ARG A 99 -10.33 -5.97 -11.13
N VAL A 100 -10.06 -6.36 -12.37
CA VAL A 100 -8.97 -5.79 -13.16
C VAL A 100 -9.20 -4.28 -13.37
N LEU A 101 -10.42 -3.88 -13.76
CA LEU A 101 -10.75 -2.48 -14.00
C LEU A 101 -10.62 -1.64 -12.73
N MET A 102 -11.11 -2.12 -11.59
CA MET A 102 -10.96 -1.43 -10.30
C MET A 102 -9.49 -1.31 -9.91
N GLY A 103 -8.70 -2.36 -10.13
CA GLY A 103 -7.26 -2.36 -9.93
C GLY A 103 -6.56 -1.27 -10.75
N ILE A 104 -6.91 -1.10 -12.03
CA ILE A 104 -6.33 -0.05 -12.89
C ILE A 104 -6.54 1.34 -12.27
N GLY A 105 -7.73 1.62 -11.75
CA GLY A 105 -8.00 2.88 -11.05
C GLY A 105 -7.18 3.01 -9.76
N THR A 106 -7.28 2.03 -8.84
CA THR A 106 -6.62 2.10 -7.53
C THR A 106 -5.09 2.14 -7.61
N GLY A 107 -4.49 1.45 -8.59
CA GLY A 107 -3.05 1.40 -8.78
C GLY A 107 -2.43 2.73 -9.18
N SER A 108 -3.19 3.59 -9.86
CA SER A 108 -2.73 4.91 -10.28
C SER A 108 -3.02 6.02 -9.25
N MET A 109 -3.95 5.80 -8.32
CA MET A 109 -4.34 6.82 -7.34
C MET A 109 -3.17 7.28 -6.47
N GLU A 110 -2.38 6.35 -5.96
CA GLU A 110 -1.26 6.63 -5.06
C GLU A 110 -0.12 7.40 -5.73
N PRO A 111 0.47 6.95 -6.87
CA PRO A 111 1.55 7.67 -7.52
C PRO A 111 1.18 9.12 -7.89
N VAL A 112 -0.01 9.32 -8.43
CA VAL A 112 -0.51 10.65 -8.80
C VAL A 112 -0.64 11.53 -7.57
N ASN A 113 -1.15 10.99 -6.46
CA ASN A 113 -1.41 11.75 -5.25
C ASN A 113 -0.12 12.10 -4.48
N VAL A 114 0.82 11.16 -4.35
CA VAL A 114 2.15 11.39 -3.75
C VAL A 114 2.91 12.46 -4.52
N THR A 115 2.87 12.41 -5.86
CA THR A 115 3.51 13.43 -6.69
C THR A 115 2.87 14.80 -6.46
N MET A 116 1.54 14.86 -6.32
CA MET A 116 0.84 16.11 -5.99
C MET A 116 1.28 16.67 -4.64
N VAL A 117 1.43 15.83 -3.59
CA VAL A 117 1.98 16.28 -2.31
C VAL A 117 3.35 16.91 -2.51
N GLY A 118 4.24 16.22 -3.26
CA GLY A 118 5.58 16.72 -3.56
C GLY A 118 5.60 18.04 -4.34
N GLU A 119 4.63 18.30 -5.21
CA GLU A 119 4.52 19.53 -5.99
C GLU A 119 4.00 20.74 -5.19
N TRP A 120 3.16 20.49 -4.16
CA TRP A 120 2.51 21.51 -3.34
C TRP A 120 3.25 21.82 -2.03
N TRP A 121 4.46 21.28 -1.85
CA TRP A 121 5.24 21.46 -0.62
C TRP A 121 6.65 21.97 -0.94
N GLN A 122 7.27 22.68 0.00
CA GLN A 122 8.67 23.11 -0.13
C GLN A 122 9.62 21.93 -0.22
N LYS A 123 10.73 22.11 -0.93
CA LYS A 123 11.72 21.04 -1.15
C LYS A 123 12.33 20.55 0.16
N GLU A 124 12.55 21.47 1.08
CA GLU A 124 13.23 21.26 2.37
C GLU A 124 12.46 20.26 3.26
N ASP A 125 11.12 20.35 3.28
CA ASP A 125 10.27 19.54 4.18
C ASP A 125 9.37 18.55 3.41
N ARG A 126 9.71 18.25 2.15
CA ARG A 126 8.94 17.31 1.33
C ARG A 126 8.81 15.93 1.98
N GLY A 127 9.87 15.46 2.66
CA GLY A 127 9.88 14.19 3.38
C GLY A 127 8.80 14.14 4.47
N PHE A 128 8.67 15.22 5.25
CA PHE A 128 7.61 15.35 6.26
C PHE A 128 6.22 15.31 5.63
N ALA A 129 6.01 16.02 4.52
CA ALA A 129 4.72 16.06 3.85
C ALA A 129 4.31 14.69 3.29
N VAL A 130 5.23 13.98 2.63
CA VAL A 130 5.00 12.64 2.12
C VAL A 130 4.79 11.64 3.26
N GLY A 131 5.58 11.71 4.33
CA GLY A 131 5.41 10.88 5.52
C GLY A 131 4.03 11.07 6.16
N THR A 132 3.60 12.33 6.35
CA THR A 132 2.26 12.66 6.86
C THR A 132 1.17 12.13 5.94
N HIS A 133 1.32 12.30 4.63
CA HIS A 133 0.38 11.76 3.64
C HIS A 133 0.22 10.24 3.78
N HIS A 134 1.32 9.51 3.93
CA HIS A 134 1.28 8.05 4.05
C HIS A 134 0.65 7.53 5.36
N THR A 135 0.47 8.36 6.40
CA THR A 135 -0.31 7.96 7.58
C THR A 135 -1.77 7.62 7.25
N GLY A 136 -2.25 8.07 6.10
CA GLY A 136 -3.56 7.70 5.60
C GLY A 136 -3.73 6.20 5.35
N PHE A 137 -2.68 5.44 5.06
CA PHE A 137 -2.78 3.98 4.88
C PHE A 137 -3.26 3.26 6.14
N PRO A 138 -2.58 3.33 7.29
CA PRO A 138 -3.05 2.67 8.51
C PRO A 138 -4.40 3.21 9.00
N ILE A 139 -4.69 4.50 8.77
CA ILE A 139 -6.02 5.06 9.07
C ILE A 139 -7.09 4.37 8.21
N GLY A 140 -6.88 4.24 6.91
CA GLY A 140 -7.80 3.55 6.02
C GLY A 140 -7.93 2.06 6.33
N GLN A 141 -6.84 1.39 6.71
CA GLN A 141 -6.84 -0.01 7.14
C GLN A 141 -7.64 -0.24 8.43
N PHE A 142 -7.79 0.76 9.27
CA PHE A 142 -8.66 0.69 10.46
C PHE A 142 -10.09 1.11 10.13
N VAL A 143 -10.27 2.30 9.55
CA VAL A 143 -11.60 2.88 9.31
C VAL A 143 -12.39 2.09 8.26
N GLY A 144 -11.71 1.58 7.21
CA GLY A 144 -12.36 0.84 6.13
C GLY A 144 -13.14 -0.38 6.61
N PRO A 145 -12.51 -1.32 7.32
CA PRO A 145 -13.20 -2.50 7.86
C PRO A 145 -14.36 -2.15 8.80
N LEU A 146 -14.27 -1.04 9.58
CA LEU A 146 -15.38 -0.55 10.39
C LEU A 146 -16.57 -0.12 9.53
N LEU A 147 -16.32 0.66 8.47
CA LEU A 147 -17.37 1.09 7.54
C LEU A 147 -17.97 -0.10 6.80
N ILE A 148 -17.13 -1.01 6.30
CA ILE A 148 -17.58 -2.22 5.62
C ILE A 148 -18.42 -3.06 6.57
N GLY A 149 -17.95 -3.30 7.81
CA GLY A 149 -18.66 -4.05 8.82
C GLY A 149 -20.03 -3.45 9.16
N ALA A 150 -20.11 -2.12 9.27
CA ALA A 150 -21.37 -1.42 9.50
C ALA A 150 -22.36 -1.59 8.32
N ILE A 151 -21.89 -1.56 7.09
CA ILE A 151 -22.73 -1.76 5.90
C ILE A 151 -23.20 -3.22 5.84
N VAL A 152 -22.31 -4.20 5.97
CA VAL A 152 -22.69 -5.62 5.85
C VAL A 152 -23.48 -6.15 7.06
N ALA A 153 -23.57 -5.37 8.15
CA ALA A 153 -24.43 -5.69 9.28
C ALA A 153 -25.93 -5.51 8.95
N VAL A 154 -26.26 -4.62 8.00
CA VAL A 154 -27.64 -4.24 7.65
C VAL A 154 -27.96 -4.47 6.18
N ALA A 155 -26.96 -4.80 5.38
CA ALA A 155 -27.06 -4.98 3.93
C ALA A 155 -26.16 -6.13 3.48
N SER A 156 -25.83 -6.23 2.20
CA SER A 156 -24.94 -7.27 1.68
C SER A 156 -23.54 -6.72 1.35
N TRP A 157 -22.63 -7.59 0.90
CA TRP A 157 -21.31 -7.21 0.42
C TRP A 157 -21.35 -6.28 -0.80
N ARG A 158 -22.43 -6.31 -1.57
CA ARG A 158 -22.63 -5.48 -2.77
C ARG A 158 -22.74 -4.01 -2.42
N GLU A 159 -23.45 -3.69 -1.35
CA GLU A 159 -23.62 -2.32 -0.86
C GLU A 159 -22.29 -1.72 -0.37
N ALA A 160 -21.34 -2.54 0.10
CA ALA A 160 -20.01 -2.04 0.40
C ALA A 160 -19.32 -1.49 -0.86
N PHE A 161 -19.42 -2.18 -2.00
CA PHE A 161 -18.90 -1.69 -3.28
C PHE A 161 -19.70 -0.51 -3.85
N LEU A 162 -20.97 -0.39 -3.51
CA LEU A 162 -21.80 0.72 -3.97
C LEU A 162 -21.48 2.01 -3.22
N PHE A 163 -21.39 1.96 -1.88
CA PHE A 163 -21.35 3.17 -1.06
C PHE A 163 -19.94 3.65 -0.73
N ILE A 164 -18.98 2.76 -0.49
CA ILE A 164 -17.64 3.16 -0.04
C ILE A 164 -16.91 4.03 -1.07
N PRO A 165 -16.85 3.68 -2.37
CA PRO A 165 -16.16 4.52 -3.35
C PRO A 165 -16.78 5.90 -3.53
N LEU A 166 -18.05 6.08 -3.20
CA LEU A 166 -18.73 7.38 -3.27
C LEU A 166 -18.17 8.38 -2.25
N ILE A 167 -17.55 7.90 -1.15
CA ILE A 167 -16.87 8.74 -0.16
C ILE A 167 -15.70 9.51 -0.80
N ALA A 168 -15.16 9.02 -1.92
CA ALA A 168 -14.12 9.71 -2.67
C ALA A 168 -14.63 11.02 -3.33
N ILE A 169 -15.91 11.13 -3.66
CA ILE A 169 -16.46 12.26 -4.43
C ILE A 169 -16.21 13.61 -3.75
N PRO A 170 -16.50 13.81 -2.46
CA PRO A 170 -16.17 15.06 -1.76
C PRO A 170 -14.66 15.39 -1.83
N ILE A 171 -13.80 14.39 -1.68
CA ILE A 171 -12.34 14.57 -1.74
C ILE A 171 -11.91 15.00 -3.15
N VAL A 172 -12.48 14.40 -4.20
CA VAL A 172 -12.24 14.78 -5.61
C VAL A 172 -12.62 16.23 -5.82
N ILE A 173 -13.81 16.64 -5.36
CA ILE A 173 -14.31 18.02 -5.51
C ILE A 173 -13.36 18.99 -4.81
N LEU A 174 -13.01 18.70 -3.55
CA LEU A 174 -12.07 19.55 -2.80
C LEU A 174 -10.70 19.62 -3.49
N GLN A 175 -10.18 18.50 -3.99
CA GLN A 175 -8.91 18.46 -4.67
C GLN A 175 -8.90 19.31 -5.93
N ILE A 176 -9.94 19.22 -6.77
CA ILE A 176 -10.08 20.06 -7.99
C ILE A 176 -10.23 21.56 -7.62
N ILE A 177 -10.98 21.88 -6.59
CA ILE A 177 -11.19 23.28 -6.15
C ILE A 177 -9.88 23.89 -5.64
N TYR A 178 -9.14 23.15 -4.80
CA TYR A 178 -7.93 23.67 -4.17
C TYR A 178 -6.67 23.54 -5.06
N ALA A 179 -6.62 22.59 -5.99
CA ALA A 179 -5.48 22.40 -6.90
C ALA A 179 -5.49 23.37 -8.10
N ARG A 180 -6.14 24.53 -8.01
CA ARG A 180 -6.15 25.54 -9.07
C ARG A 180 -4.81 26.26 -9.16
N ARG A 181 -4.41 26.66 -10.37
CA ARG A 181 -3.17 27.41 -10.66
C ARG A 181 -2.98 28.60 -9.70
N ARG A 182 -4.01 29.41 -9.48
CA ARG A 182 -3.98 30.58 -8.57
C ARG A 182 -3.57 30.21 -7.14
N ASN A 183 -3.99 29.04 -6.65
CA ASN A 183 -3.63 28.59 -5.31
C ASN A 183 -2.18 28.09 -5.25
N LEU A 184 -1.70 27.43 -6.31
CA LEU A 184 -0.29 27.02 -6.41
C LEU A 184 0.62 28.25 -6.47
N GLU A 185 0.27 29.28 -7.25
CA GLU A 185 0.99 30.54 -7.30
C GLU A 185 1.09 31.21 -5.91
N ARG A 186 -0.01 31.20 -5.14
CA ARG A 186 -0.02 31.73 -3.77
C ARG A 186 0.87 30.91 -2.81
N VAL A 187 0.85 29.59 -2.94
CA VAL A 187 1.68 28.71 -2.12
C VAL A 187 3.16 28.93 -2.46
N ASN A 188 3.51 29.02 -3.74
CA ASN A 188 4.87 29.30 -4.18
C ASN A 188 5.37 30.65 -3.68
N ALA A 189 4.55 31.71 -3.82
CA ALA A 189 4.90 33.05 -3.31
C ALA A 189 5.13 33.02 -1.78
N TRP A 190 4.31 32.31 -1.03
CA TRP A 190 4.50 32.13 0.42
C TRP A 190 5.80 31.38 0.75
N ILE A 191 6.13 30.31 0.00
CA ILE A 191 7.36 29.52 0.17
C ILE A 191 8.58 30.42 -0.09
N GLU A 192 8.57 31.21 -1.16
CA GLU A 192 9.66 32.14 -1.52
C GLU A 192 9.82 33.28 -0.50
N GLU A 193 8.72 33.84 -0.01
CA GLU A 193 8.73 34.85 1.06
C GLU A 193 9.43 34.35 2.34
N HIS A 194 9.28 33.04 2.65
CA HIS A 194 9.93 32.41 3.77
C HIS A 194 11.34 31.86 3.47
N ARG A 195 11.94 32.25 2.33
CA ARG A 195 13.28 31.85 1.87
C ARG A 195 13.46 30.33 1.72
N MET A 196 12.37 29.65 1.34
CA MET A 196 12.36 28.22 1.00
C MET A 196 12.22 28.03 -0.50
N SER A 197 12.44 26.82 -1.00
CA SER A 197 12.40 26.50 -2.42
C SER A 197 11.10 25.83 -2.82
N PRO A 198 10.28 26.40 -3.74
CA PRO A 198 9.13 25.71 -4.28
C PRO A 198 9.56 24.45 -5.04
N SER A 199 8.75 23.39 -4.92
CA SER A 199 9.05 22.10 -5.59
C SER A 199 8.77 22.14 -7.08
N VAL A 200 7.79 22.93 -7.50
CA VAL A 200 7.39 23.12 -8.92
C VAL A 200 7.12 24.60 -9.14
N THR A 201 7.84 25.20 -10.09
CA THR A 201 7.59 26.56 -10.52
C THR A 201 6.42 26.61 -11.50
N VAL A 202 5.79 27.78 -11.64
CA VAL A 202 4.65 27.95 -12.55
C VAL A 202 5.04 27.68 -14.00
N ASP A 203 6.27 28.00 -14.39
CA ASP A 203 6.81 27.79 -15.75
C ASP A 203 7.01 26.28 -16.05
N GLU A 204 7.30 25.47 -15.03
CA GLU A 204 7.45 24.01 -15.18
C GLU A 204 6.13 23.28 -15.39
N ILE A 205 4.97 23.91 -15.10
CA ILE A 205 3.64 23.29 -15.27
C ILE A 205 3.38 22.95 -16.75
N GLU A 206 3.96 23.69 -17.67
CA GLU A 206 3.72 23.55 -19.13
C GLU A 206 4.73 22.64 -19.83
N THR A 207 5.86 22.31 -19.19
CA THR A 207 6.90 21.46 -19.80
C THR A 207 6.55 19.98 -19.75
N ARG A 208 6.32 19.39 -20.92
CA ARG A 208 6.15 17.93 -21.06
C ARG A 208 7.51 17.28 -21.29
N ARG A 209 7.93 16.37 -20.42
CA ARG A 209 9.09 15.49 -20.68
C ARG A 209 8.63 14.04 -20.61
N TRP A 210 8.71 13.36 -21.75
CA TRP A 210 8.58 11.90 -21.78
C TRP A 210 9.93 11.29 -21.44
N GLU A 211 10.03 10.55 -20.36
CA GLU A 211 11.20 9.78 -19.97
C GLU A 211 10.83 8.30 -19.96
N ASN A 212 11.73 7.46 -20.49
CA ASN A 212 11.51 6.01 -20.52
C ASN A 212 11.66 5.43 -19.10
N PRO A 213 10.58 5.03 -18.42
CA PRO A 213 10.66 4.53 -17.06
C PRO A 213 11.39 3.18 -16.94
N PHE A 214 11.30 2.33 -17.98
CA PHE A 214 11.90 1.00 -17.97
C PHE A 214 13.43 1.05 -17.98
N GLY A 215 14.02 1.99 -18.72
CA GLY A 215 15.47 2.20 -18.72
C GLY A 215 16.00 2.56 -17.35
N ARG A 216 15.35 3.50 -16.68
CA ARG A 216 15.71 3.94 -15.32
C ARG A 216 15.50 2.84 -14.27
N PHE A 217 14.43 2.05 -14.37
CA PHE A 217 14.21 0.92 -13.46
C PHE A 217 15.30 -0.13 -13.58
N LYS A 218 15.70 -0.48 -14.82
CA LYS A 218 16.80 -1.41 -15.05
C LYS A 218 18.11 -0.88 -14.47
N GLU A 219 18.43 0.38 -14.74
CA GLU A 219 19.62 1.04 -14.20
C GLU A 219 19.60 1.04 -12.67
N ALA A 220 18.53 1.46 -12.03
CA ALA A 220 18.41 1.48 -10.57
C ALA A 220 18.54 0.08 -9.95
N LEU A 221 17.92 -0.95 -10.55
CA LEU A 221 17.96 -2.34 -10.03
C LEU A 221 19.38 -2.93 -10.06
N PHE A 222 20.17 -2.59 -11.08
CA PHE A 222 21.53 -3.13 -11.28
C PHE A 222 22.63 -2.17 -10.85
N SER A 223 22.31 -0.96 -10.39
CA SER A 223 23.29 0.02 -9.92
C SER A 223 23.95 -0.37 -8.61
N ASP A 224 23.20 -0.98 -7.69
CA ASP A 224 23.72 -1.39 -6.39
C ASP A 224 22.98 -2.66 -5.90
N ARG A 225 23.77 -3.60 -5.36
CA ARG A 225 23.24 -4.85 -4.78
C ARG A 225 22.21 -4.60 -3.69
N ASN A 226 22.33 -3.55 -2.89
CA ASN A 226 21.39 -3.22 -1.82
C ASN A 226 20.00 -2.88 -2.36
N VAL A 227 19.88 -2.30 -3.57
CA VAL A 227 18.57 -2.05 -4.18
C VAL A 227 17.85 -3.37 -4.47
N ALA A 228 18.54 -4.33 -5.11
CA ALA A 228 17.98 -5.64 -5.41
C ALA A 228 17.60 -6.40 -4.12
N LEU A 229 18.44 -6.35 -3.10
CA LEU A 229 18.17 -6.97 -1.80
C LEU A 229 16.99 -6.29 -1.07
N GLY A 230 16.88 -4.96 -1.14
CA GLY A 230 15.76 -4.20 -0.62
C GLY A 230 14.44 -4.55 -1.32
N VAL A 231 14.46 -4.64 -2.66
CA VAL A 231 13.29 -5.08 -3.46
C VAL A 231 12.87 -6.50 -3.09
N MET A 232 13.82 -7.42 -2.92
CA MET A 232 13.53 -8.81 -2.51
C MET A 232 12.95 -8.88 -1.09
N ALA A 233 13.52 -8.16 -0.13
CA ALA A 233 12.97 -8.10 1.23
C ALA A 233 11.57 -7.51 1.23
N ASN A 234 11.32 -6.44 0.48
CA ASN A 234 10.02 -5.81 0.33
C ASN A 234 8.98 -6.77 -0.29
N PHE A 235 9.36 -7.51 -1.34
CA PHE A 235 8.51 -8.53 -1.95
C PHE A 235 8.08 -9.59 -0.93
N LEU A 236 9.01 -10.11 -0.14
CA LEU A 236 8.70 -11.14 0.86
C LEU A 236 7.80 -10.61 1.98
N PHE A 237 8.04 -9.39 2.49
CA PHE A 237 7.14 -8.78 3.48
C PHE A 237 5.75 -8.53 2.90
N LEU A 238 5.65 -7.99 1.68
CA LEU A 238 4.37 -7.75 1.01
C LEU A 238 3.64 -9.06 0.66
N TRP A 239 4.37 -10.14 0.34
CA TRP A 239 3.77 -11.46 0.18
C TRP A 239 3.06 -11.91 1.46
N THR A 240 3.73 -11.79 2.61
CA THR A 240 3.12 -12.19 3.89
C THR A 240 1.95 -11.31 4.26
N GLU A 241 2.06 -10.01 4.11
CA GLU A 241 0.97 -9.07 4.40
C GLU A 241 -0.24 -9.32 3.50
N THR A 242 -0.02 -9.41 2.18
CA THR A 242 -1.10 -9.64 1.20
C THR A 242 -1.76 -11.00 1.43
N GLY A 243 -0.98 -12.02 1.78
CA GLY A 243 -1.51 -13.34 2.12
C GLY A 243 -2.45 -13.31 3.33
N VAL A 244 -2.05 -12.64 4.41
CA VAL A 244 -2.91 -12.47 5.59
C VAL A 244 -4.17 -11.70 5.26
N ILE A 245 -4.03 -10.51 4.65
CA ILE A 245 -5.19 -9.63 4.38
C ILE A 245 -6.21 -10.33 3.50
N SER A 246 -5.77 -11.11 2.53
CA SER A 246 -6.66 -11.78 1.57
C SER A 246 -7.61 -12.77 2.24
N PHE A 247 -7.18 -13.42 3.34
CA PHE A 247 -7.95 -14.51 3.93
C PHE A 247 -8.30 -14.32 5.41
N LEU A 248 -7.88 -13.23 6.04
CA LEU A 248 -8.13 -12.98 7.47
C LEU A 248 -9.63 -12.96 7.79
N THR A 249 -10.44 -12.23 7.02
CA THR A 249 -11.88 -12.18 7.23
C THR A 249 -12.52 -13.53 6.95
N TYR A 250 -12.02 -14.27 5.95
CA TYR A 250 -12.49 -15.63 5.66
C TYR A 250 -12.17 -16.60 6.79
N GLN A 251 -10.98 -16.55 7.40
CA GLN A 251 -10.65 -17.33 8.59
C GLN A 251 -11.61 -17.00 9.75
N LEU A 252 -11.83 -15.72 10.02
CA LEU A 252 -12.68 -15.29 11.14
C LEU A 252 -14.14 -15.73 10.97
N THR A 253 -14.63 -15.81 9.73
CA THR A 253 -15.99 -16.30 9.45
C THR A 253 -16.06 -17.83 9.44
N SER A 254 -15.16 -18.50 8.71
CA SER A 254 -15.24 -19.95 8.46
C SER A 254 -14.70 -20.80 9.62
N SER A 255 -13.62 -20.37 10.28
CA SER A 255 -12.97 -21.15 11.35
C SER A 255 -13.39 -20.71 12.75
N VAL A 256 -13.62 -19.41 12.96
CA VAL A 256 -14.02 -18.87 14.27
C VAL A 256 -15.54 -18.76 14.41
N GLY A 257 -16.26 -18.79 13.27
CA GLY A 257 -17.73 -18.74 13.24
C GLY A 257 -18.31 -17.35 13.48
N LEU A 258 -17.54 -16.30 13.24
CA LEU A 258 -18.01 -14.92 13.40
C LEU A 258 -18.91 -14.51 12.23
N THR A 259 -19.86 -13.60 12.50
CA THR A 259 -20.61 -12.95 11.40
C THR A 259 -19.67 -12.13 10.52
N LEU A 260 -20.01 -11.96 9.25
CA LEU A 260 -19.23 -11.16 8.32
C LEU A 260 -18.98 -9.73 8.85
N ALA A 261 -19.99 -9.14 9.48
CA ALA A 261 -19.89 -7.81 10.08
C ALA A 261 -18.83 -7.76 11.20
N THR A 262 -18.88 -8.71 12.15
CA THR A 262 -17.91 -8.78 13.26
C THR A 262 -16.50 -9.10 12.74
N ALA A 263 -16.38 -10.04 11.82
CA ALA A 263 -15.10 -10.41 11.21
C ALA A 263 -14.48 -9.23 10.43
N SER A 264 -15.30 -8.46 9.71
CA SER A 264 -14.87 -7.24 9.03
C SER A 264 -14.27 -6.23 10.00
N VAL A 265 -14.97 -5.91 11.08
CA VAL A 265 -14.49 -4.95 12.11
C VAL A 265 -13.15 -5.42 12.70
N ILE A 266 -13.06 -6.70 13.08
CA ILE A 266 -11.86 -7.27 13.71
C ILE A 266 -10.68 -7.27 12.73
N SER A 267 -10.91 -7.49 11.43
CA SER A 267 -9.83 -7.49 10.43
C SER A 267 -9.10 -6.15 10.33
N GLY A 268 -9.73 -5.04 10.74
CA GLY A 268 -9.13 -3.72 10.83
C GLY A 268 -8.27 -3.45 12.07
N ALA A 269 -8.28 -4.35 13.06
CA ALA A 269 -7.66 -4.12 14.37
C ALA A 269 -6.16 -3.76 14.28
N SER A 270 -5.43 -4.32 13.31
CA SER A 270 -4.01 -3.99 13.09
C SER A 270 -3.78 -2.53 12.65
N GLY A 271 -4.77 -1.87 12.08
CA GLY A 271 -4.70 -0.46 11.72
C GLY A 271 -4.65 0.48 12.94
N LEU A 272 -5.22 0.06 14.09
CA LEU A 272 -5.18 0.84 15.33
C LEU A 272 -3.76 1.17 15.80
N THR A 273 -2.85 0.22 15.67
CA THR A 273 -1.46 0.33 16.14
C THR A 273 -0.45 0.50 15.00
N GLY A 274 -0.89 0.31 13.76
CA GLY A 274 -0.02 0.35 12.58
C GLY A 274 0.73 1.68 12.41
N TRP A 275 0.09 2.81 12.68
CA TRP A 275 0.72 4.12 12.62
C TRP A 275 1.77 4.32 13.72
N ILE A 276 1.51 3.78 14.94
CA ILE A 276 2.47 3.80 16.05
C ILE A 276 3.71 3.00 15.66
N GLY A 277 3.51 1.81 15.12
CA GLY A 277 4.58 0.96 14.64
C GLY A 277 5.42 1.64 13.56
N GLN A 278 4.79 2.22 12.54
CA GLN A 278 5.51 2.91 11.45
C GLN A 278 6.39 4.06 11.93
N VAL A 279 5.84 4.96 12.76
CA VAL A 279 6.60 6.10 13.29
C VAL A 279 7.68 5.63 14.26
N GLY A 280 7.33 4.73 15.19
CA GLY A 280 8.26 4.23 16.19
C GLY A 280 9.45 3.49 15.56
N TRP A 281 9.21 2.55 14.66
CA TRP A 281 10.29 1.80 14.01
C TRP A 281 11.07 2.64 13.00
N GLY A 282 10.45 3.61 12.34
CA GLY A 282 11.16 4.62 11.55
C GLY A 282 12.21 5.31 12.41
N THR A 283 11.81 5.89 13.56
CA THR A 283 12.69 6.56 14.50
C THR A 283 13.77 5.62 15.07
N VAL A 284 13.41 4.39 15.47
CA VAL A 284 14.40 3.40 15.95
C VAL A 284 15.42 3.09 14.86
N SER A 285 15.00 2.99 13.60
CA SER A 285 15.89 2.69 12.49
C SER A 285 16.89 3.80 12.20
N ASP A 286 16.52 5.06 12.45
CA ASP A 286 17.41 6.20 12.30
C ASP A 286 18.52 6.21 13.37
N HIS A 287 18.21 5.74 14.60
CA HIS A 287 19.17 5.74 15.72
C HIS A 287 19.98 4.45 15.85
N LYS A 288 19.33 3.28 15.64
CA LYS A 288 19.97 1.96 15.83
C LYS A 288 20.39 1.26 14.52
N GLY A 289 20.09 1.91 13.39
CA GLY A 289 20.40 1.41 12.05
C GLY A 289 19.27 0.60 11.40
N ARG A 290 19.21 0.70 10.07
CA ARG A 290 18.18 0.09 9.23
C ARG A 290 18.13 -1.43 9.39
N LYS A 291 19.29 -2.07 9.33
CA LYS A 291 19.43 -3.53 9.39
C LYS A 291 18.94 -4.11 10.72
N PHE A 292 19.29 -3.49 11.85
CA PHE A 292 18.83 -3.89 13.18
C PHE A 292 17.30 -3.86 13.25
N SER A 293 16.70 -2.76 12.85
CA SER A 293 15.25 -2.60 12.90
C SER A 293 14.53 -3.62 11.99
N LEU A 294 15.06 -3.89 10.79
CA LEU A 294 14.50 -4.89 9.89
C LEU A 294 14.56 -6.31 10.45
N TYR A 295 15.62 -6.69 11.17
CA TYR A 295 15.69 -7.99 11.86
C TYR A 295 14.59 -8.14 12.91
N ILE A 296 14.42 -7.14 13.78
CA ILE A 296 13.38 -7.18 14.81
C ILE A 296 11.98 -7.22 14.18
N LEU A 297 11.77 -6.44 13.11
CA LEU A 297 10.51 -6.42 12.39
C LEU A 297 10.21 -7.76 11.70
N ALA A 298 11.19 -8.42 11.09
CA ALA A 298 11.01 -9.72 10.47
C ALA A 298 10.64 -10.79 11.52
N ILE A 299 11.35 -10.82 12.64
CA ILE A 299 11.07 -11.75 13.74
C ILE A 299 9.70 -11.44 14.36
N GLY A 300 9.39 -10.17 14.63
CA GLY A 300 8.11 -9.76 15.19
C GLY A 300 6.92 -10.09 14.28
N ASN A 301 7.06 -9.89 12.96
CA ASN A 301 6.05 -10.33 11.99
C ASN A 301 5.90 -11.85 11.99
N ALA A 302 7.01 -12.62 11.99
CA ALA A 302 6.96 -14.08 12.01
C ALA A 302 6.26 -14.61 13.27
N ILE A 303 6.54 -14.03 14.45
CA ILE A 303 5.84 -14.37 15.70
C ILE A 303 4.35 -14.07 15.60
N ALA A 304 3.97 -12.91 15.07
CA ALA A 304 2.57 -12.52 14.92
C ALA A 304 1.84 -13.45 13.93
N LEU A 305 2.46 -13.79 12.79
CA LEU A 305 1.91 -14.74 11.81
C LEU A 305 1.69 -16.13 12.43
N LEU A 306 2.66 -16.61 13.19
CA LEU A 306 2.52 -17.88 13.90
C LEU A 306 1.41 -17.83 14.95
N ALA A 307 1.27 -16.70 15.67
CA ALA A 307 0.20 -16.52 16.64
C ALA A 307 -1.20 -16.55 15.98
N MET A 308 -1.34 -16.16 14.70
CA MET A 308 -2.62 -16.20 13.98
C MET A 308 -3.17 -17.63 13.80
N VAL A 309 -2.33 -18.66 13.87
CA VAL A 309 -2.77 -20.08 13.91
C VAL A 309 -3.68 -20.34 15.10
N PHE A 310 -3.49 -19.63 16.21
CA PHE A 310 -4.21 -19.84 17.47
C PHE A 310 -5.46 -18.96 17.62
N ILE A 311 -5.88 -18.25 16.57
CA ILE A 311 -7.11 -17.46 16.61
C ILE A 311 -8.32 -18.40 16.66
N THR A 312 -8.88 -18.58 17.84
CA THR A 312 -10.07 -19.41 18.12
C THR A 312 -11.25 -18.61 18.66
N SER A 313 -11.05 -17.31 18.90
CA SER A 313 -12.10 -16.42 19.42
C SER A 313 -11.90 -14.98 18.95
N ALA A 314 -12.96 -14.18 18.99
CA ALA A 314 -12.91 -12.75 18.69
C ALA A 314 -11.90 -12.00 19.58
N ALA A 315 -11.84 -12.34 20.88
CA ALA A 315 -10.91 -11.69 21.81
C ALA A 315 -9.44 -11.94 21.45
N LEU A 316 -9.09 -13.19 21.13
CA LEU A 316 -7.73 -13.54 20.68
C LEU A 316 -7.40 -12.87 19.35
N ALA A 317 -8.36 -12.78 18.42
CA ALA A 317 -8.18 -12.07 17.17
C ALA A 317 -7.84 -10.58 17.40
N TRP A 318 -8.57 -9.87 18.27
CA TRP A 318 -8.27 -8.50 18.64
C TRP A 318 -6.85 -8.34 19.18
N VAL A 319 -6.46 -9.18 20.17
CA VAL A 319 -5.14 -9.08 20.81
C VAL A 319 -4.01 -9.32 19.81
N ILE A 320 -4.11 -10.39 19.02
CA ILE A 320 -3.07 -10.77 18.05
C ILE A 320 -2.95 -9.72 16.94
N LEU A 321 -4.08 -9.23 16.42
CA LEU A 321 -4.07 -8.26 15.31
C LEU A 321 -3.60 -6.86 15.76
N ILE A 322 -3.98 -6.41 16.96
CA ILE A 322 -3.44 -5.17 17.55
C ILE A 322 -1.92 -5.31 17.74
N GLY A 323 -1.43 -6.44 18.24
CA GLY A 323 0.00 -6.71 18.35
C GLY A 323 0.70 -6.75 16.99
N TRP A 324 0.09 -7.39 15.99
CA TRP A 324 0.62 -7.42 14.62
C TRP A 324 0.73 -6.03 14.00
N GLY A 325 -0.21 -5.13 14.28
CA GLY A 325 -0.19 -3.76 13.77
C GLY A 325 1.11 -3.02 14.10
N LEU A 326 1.73 -3.28 15.26
CA LEU A 326 3.00 -2.64 15.64
C LEU A 326 4.17 -2.98 14.72
N VAL A 327 4.10 -4.09 14.00
CA VAL A 327 5.20 -4.57 13.13
C VAL A 327 4.81 -4.69 11.66
N ARG A 328 3.51 -4.81 11.35
CA ARG A 328 2.98 -5.06 10.01
C ARG A 328 3.45 -4.06 8.95
N ASN A 329 3.17 -2.77 9.17
CA ASN A 329 3.43 -1.71 8.20
C ASN A 329 4.84 -1.07 8.36
N SER A 330 5.57 -1.48 9.39
CA SER A 330 6.81 -0.85 9.82
C SER A 330 8.03 -1.18 8.96
N PRO A 331 8.13 -2.35 8.27
CA PRO A 331 9.26 -2.65 7.40
C PRO A 331 9.40 -1.70 6.21
N TYR A 332 8.28 -1.22 5.66
CA TYR A 332 8.28 -0.46 4.40
C TYR A 332 9.03 0.87 4.50
N PRO A 333 8.74 1.78 5.45
CA PRO A 333 9.49 3.04 5.56
C PRO A 333 10.97 2.80 5.85
N VAL A 334 11.32 1.76 6.61
CA VAL A 334 12.72 1.41 6.90
C VAL A 334 13.45 0.92 5.65
N LEU A 335 12.81 0.04 4.84
CA LEU A 335 13.35 -0.44 3.57
C LEU A 335 13.46 0.68 2.53
N TYR A 336 12.44 1.54 2.45
CA TYR A 336 12.44 2.67 1.52
C TYR A 336 13.58 3.63 1.85
N ALA A 337 13.77 3.95 3.13
CA ALA A 337 14.90 4.76 3.56
C ALA A 337 16.25 4.08 3.24
N ALA A 338 16.38 2.77 3.48
CA ALA A 338 17.61 2.05 3.15
C ALA A 338 17.96 2.08 1.65
N VAL A 339 16.95 2.00 0.77
CA VAL A 339 17.14 2.12 -0.69
C VAL A 339 17.49 3.55 -1.09
N ILE A 340 16.82 4.55 -0.53
CA ILE A 340 17.14 5.99 -0.77
C ILE A 340 18.57 6.31 -0.33
N ASP A 341 18.97 5.84 0.86
CA ASP A 341 20.33 6.03 1.38
C ASP A 341 21.40 5.41 0.46
N THR A 342 21.03 4.36 -0.28
CA THR A 342 21.94 3.64 -1.20
C THR A 342 22.08 4.33 -2.55
N VAL A 343 20.96 4.81 -3.12
CA VAL A 343 20.91 5.41 -4.47
C VAL A 343 20.17 6.75 -4.45
N PRO A 344 20.72 7.78 -3.80
CA PRO A 344 20.02 9.06 -3.64
C PRO A 344 19.66 9.73 -4.98
N ASP A 345 20.52 9.59 -6.00
CA ASP A 345 20.29 10.15 -7.35
C ASP A 345 19.20 9.41 -8.14
N ALA A 346 18.91 8.14 -7.78
CA ALA A 346 17.90 7.28 -8.41
C ALA A 346 16.79 6.87 -7.42
N ALA A 347 16.58 7.62 -6.33
CA ALA A 347 15.65 7.28 -5.27
C ALA A 347 14.23 6.98 -5.76
N SER A 348 13.70 7.79 -6.69
CA SER A 348 12.36 7.59 -7.27
C SER A 348 12.25 6.28 -8.05
N SER A 349 13.31 5.91 -8.79
CA SER A 349 13.35 4.64 -9.54
C SER A 349 13.47 3.45 -8.61
N GLY A 350 14.28 3.56 -7.53
CA GLY A 350 14.40 2.53 -6.50
C GLY A 350 13.06 2.27 -5.79
N LEU A 351 12.37 3.32 -5.39
CA LEU A 351 11.02 3.23 -4.79
C LEU A 351 10.00 2.66 -5.78
N GLY A 352 10.06 3.07 -7.05
CA GLY A 352 9.20 2.53 -8.10
C GLY A 352 9.38 1.02 -8.30
N LEU A 353 10.61 0.52 -8.19
CA LEU A 353 10.89 -0.94 -8.19
C LEU A 353 10.31 -1.64 -6.96
N MET A 354 10.45 -1.05 -5.79
CA MET A 354 9.89 -1.62 -4.55
C MET A 354 8.37 -1.74 -4.62
N ILE A 355 7.70 -0.72 -5.15
CA ILE A 355 6.24 -0.73 -5.32
C ILE A 355 5.84 -1.66 -6.49
N GLY A 356 6.46 -1.53 -7.66
CA GLY A 356 6.07 -2.28 -8.86
C GLY A 356 6.35 -3.79 -8.73
N ILE A 357 7.55 -4.17 -8.28
CA ILE A 357 7.90 -5.59 -8.10
C ILE A 357 7.39 -6.09 -6.75
N GLY A 358 7.64 -5.34 -5.66
CA GLY A 358 7.24 -5.77 -4.33
C GLY A 358 5.72 -5.93 -4.22
N LEU A 359 4.97 -4.86 -4.38
CA LEU A 359 3.51 -4.89 -4.24
C LEU A 359 2.83 -5.57 -5.44
N GLY A 360 3.27 -5.28 -6.68
CA GLY A 360 2.68 -5.85 -7.88
C GLY A 360 2.82 -7.37 -7.92
N ALA A 361 4.05 -7.89 -7.89
CA ALA A 361 4.27 -9.33 -8.00
C ALA A 361 3.74 -10.10 -6.78
N SER A 362 3.92 -9.60 -5.55
CA SER A 362 3.37 -10.24 -4.35
C SER A 362 1.84 -10.28 -4.38
N GLY A 363 1.20 -9.17 -4.74
CA GLY A 363 -0.25 -9.08 -4.82
C GLY A 363 -0.87 -9.96 -5.92
N ILE A 364 -0.16 -10.15 -7.05
CA ILE A 364 -0.60 -11.04 -8.12
C ILE A 364 -0.49 -12.51 -7.71
N LEU A 365 0.59 -12.89 -7.04
CA LEU A 365 0.89 -14.30 -6.77
C LEU A 365 0.36 -14.79 -5.42
N ALA A 366 0.59 -14.02 -4.34
CA ALA A 366 0.33 -14.48 -2.98
C ALA A 366 -1.14 -14.87 -2.75
N PRO A 367 -2.18 -14.10 -3.13
CA PRO A 367 -3.55 -14.46 -2.79
C PRO A 367 -3.98 -15.81 -3.40
N THR A 368 -3.64 -16.07 -4.68
CA THR A 368 -3.98 -17.34 -5.33
C THR A 368 -3.23 -18.52 -4.68
N VAL A 369 -1.92 -18.37 -4.44
CA VAL A 369 -1.11 -19.43 -3.79
C VAL A 369 -1.61 -19.69 -2.37
N GLN A 370 -1.92 -18.65 -1.61
CA GLN A 370 -2.40 -18.78 -0.25
C GLN A 370 -3.81 -19.37 -0.20
N GLY A 371 -4.68 -19.06 -1.17
CA GLY A 371 -5.98 -19.70 -1.32
C GLY A 371 -5.86 -21.21 -1.56
N TYR A 372 -4.94 -21.63 -2.43
CA TYR A 372 -4.65 -23.04 -2.65
C TYR A 372 -4.18 -23.75 -1.36
N LEU A 373 -3.35 -23.09 -0.56
CA LEU A 373 -2.92 -23.65 0.72
C LEU A 373 -4.09 -23.79 1.71
N VAL A 374 -4.99 -22.81 1.74
CA VAL A 374 -6.20 -22.88 2.59
C VAL A 374 -7.11 -24.03 2.17
N ASP A 375 -7.37 -24.20 0.86
CA ASP A 375 -8.23 -25.26 0.34
C ASP A 375 -7.62 -26.66 0.58
N SER A 376 -6.30 -26.81 0.38
CA SER A 376 -5.63 -28.10 0.40
C SER A 376 -5.19 -28.55 1.80
N PHE A 377 -4.80 -27.59 2.66
CA PHE A 377 -4.11 -27.88 3.94
C PHE A 377 -4.66 -27.06 5.12
N GLY A 378 -5.63 -26.16 4.88
CA GLY A 378 -6.26 -25.34 5.92
C GLY A 378 -5.41 -24.14 6.38
N PHE A 379 -5.99 -23.35 7.30
CA PHE A 379 -5.38 -22.10 7.78
C PHE A 379 -4.08 -22.31 8.56
N THR A 380 -3.91 -23.43 9.24
CA THR A 380 -2.65 -23.75 9.96
C THR A 380 -1.47 -23.78 8.98
N ALA A 381 -1.59 -24.51 7.89
CA ALA A 381 -0.55 -24.58 6.86
C ALA A 381 -0.32 -23.22 6.18
N HIS A 382 -1.40 -22.49 5.91
CA HIS A 382 -1.35 -21.13 5.36
C HIS A 382 -0.45 -20.22 6.21
N TYR A 383 -0.67 -20.13 7.53
CA TYR A 383 0.14 -19.28 8.41
C TYR A 383 1.56 -19.81 8.65
N ILE A 384 1.77 -21.12 8.69
CA ILE A 384 3.11 -21.70 8.78
C ILE A 384 3.94 -21.31 7.54
N VAL A 385 3.37 -21.42 6.34
CA VAL A 385 4.05 -21.04 5.11
C VAL A 385 4.32 -19.53 5.08
N LEU A 386 3.35 -18.69 5.48
CA LEU A 386 3.58 -17.25 5.60
C LEU A 386 4.69 -16.91 6.60
N THR A 387 4.73 -17.61 7.74
CA THR A 387 5.80 -17.45 8.73
C THR A 387 7.16 -17.83 8.14
N ALA A 388 7.25 -18.94 7.41
CA ALA A 388 8.49 -19.36 6.75
C ALA A 388 8.93 -18.33 5.70
N ILE A 389 8.02 -17.81 4.87
CA ILE A 389 8.32 -16.76 3.89
C ILE A 389 8.77 -15.46 4.59
N CYS A 390 8.13 -15.11 5.71
CA CYS A 390 8.55 -13.96 6.52
C CYS A 390 9.98 -14.14 7.04
N LEU A 391 10.34 -15.33 7.56
CA LEU A 391 11.69 -15.61 8.02
C LEU A 391 12.73 -15.62 6.88
N LEU A 392 12.34 -15.95 5.64
CA LEU A 392 13.22 -15.83 4.48
C LEU A 392 13.66 -14.39 4.24
N THR A 393 12.94 -13.36 4.74
CA THR A 393 13.38 -11.96 4.65
C THR A 393 14.70 -11.71 5.38
N LEU A 394 15.04 -12.54 6.37
CA LEU A 394 16.30 -12.44 7.09
C LEU A 394 17.52 -12.61 6.17
N ILE A 395 17.39 -13.37 5.07
CA ILE A 395 18.47 -13.61 4.11
C ILE A 395 18.85 -12.29 3.39
N PRO A 396 17.95 -11.61 2.64
CA PRO A 396 18.31 -10.35 2.02
C PRO A 396 18.71 -9.29 3.05
N ILE A 397 18.08 -9.25 4.23
CA ILE A 397 18.47 -8.31 5.30
C ILE A 397 19.89 -8.59 5.78
N ALA A 398 20.29 -9.86 5.95
CA ALA A 398 21.66 -10.22 6.34
C ALA A 398 22.69 -9.76 5.32
N LEU A 399 22.35 -9.81 4.04
CA LEU A 399 23.21 -9.46 2.93
C LEU A 399 23.26 -7.95 2.62
N LEU A 400 22.37 -7.12 3.20
CA LEU A 400 22.42 -5.67 3.08
C LEU A 400 23.73 -5.12 3.67
N HIS A 401 24.42 -4.26 2.93
CA HIS A 401 25.56 -3.52 3.43
C HIS A 401 25.06 -2.22 4.10
N GLN A 402 25.46 -1.99 5.35
CA GLN A 402 25.20 -0.70 6.02
C GLN A 402 26.26 0.30 5.58
N ARG A 403 25.83 1.38 4.91
CA ARG A 403 26.65 2.56 4.75
C ARG A 403 26.40 3.47 5.94
N THR A 404 27.40 3.64 6.80
CA THR A 404 27.31 4.57 7.93
C THR A 404 27.58 5.98 7.40
N GLN A 405 26.59 6.87 7.49
CA GLN A 405 26.84 8.30 7.27
C GLN A 405 27.62 8.84 8.47
N VAL A 406 28.91 9.07 8.28
CA VAL A 406 29.75 9.80 9.25
C VAL A 406 30.02 11.18 8.66
N GLY A 407 29.35 12.19 9.21
CA GLY A 407 29.69 13.60 9.02
C GLY A 407 30.08 14.02 7.60
N GLY A 408 29.10 14.13 6.68
CA GLY A 408 29.27 14.77 5.37
C GLY A 408 30.05 13.99 4.32
N GLY A 409 30.37 12.72 4.55
CA GLY A 409 31.01 11.83 3.55
C GLY A 409 30.66 10.36 3.81
N THR A 410 30.32 9.63 2.77
CA THR A 410 30.11 8.17 2.82
C THR A 410 31.44 7.44 3.00
N ARG A 411 31.59 6.68 4.09
CA ARG A 411 32.68 5.69 4.23
C ARG A 411 32.08 4.29 4.30
N ASP A 412 32.60 3.41 3.44
CA ASP A 412 32.33 1.97 3.52
C ASP A 412 33.06 1.42 4.76
N VAL A 413 32.32 0.85 5.70
CA VAL A 413 32.91 0.06 6.78
C VAL A 413 33.22 -1.31 6.19
N GLN A 414 34.44 -1.49 5.68
CA GLN A 414 34.99 -2.82 5.44
C GLN A 414 35.07 -3.53 6.79
N ALA A 415 34.56 -4.75 6.81
CA ALA A 415 34.69 -5.63 7.96
C ALA A 415 36.17 -5.88 8.25
N GLU A 416 36.70 -5.26 9.29
CA GLU A 416 37.88 -5.75 9.97
C GLU A 416 37.41 -6.77 11.03
N GLY A 417 37.78 -8.04 10.82
CA GLY A 417 37.58 -9.12 11.78
C GLY A 417 37.29 -10.42 11.11
#